data_9fa04650bfbe396e405f7c1c231dad7a
#
_entry.id   9fa04650bfbe396e405f7c1c231dad7a
#
_cell.length_a   1.000
_cell.length_b   1.000
_cell.length_c   1.000
_cell.angle_alpha   90.00
_cell.angle_beta   90.00
_cell.angle_gamma   90.00
#
_symmetry.space_group_name_H-M   'P 1'
#
loop_
_entity.id
_entity.type
_entity.pdbx_description
1 polymer ?
#
loop_
_entity_poly.entity_id
_entity_poly.type
_entity_poly.pdbx_seq_one_letter_code
_entity_poly.pdbx_strand_id
1 'polypeptide(L)'
;MEAARKVFVADPEAPISAVAERAEVGIGALYRRYASKEELLRRLCSEGLQQYIAEAEVALADESDPWNAFTGFMRRIVDADTHSLTLRLAGTFTPTEELYRDSEKAQELNVWLFERTKAAGAIRPDIEVDDISLLLEQLAAVRIRDEERTRQLRRRYLALHLDALRAPSASPLPGPPPSWEEISQRWET
;
A
#
# COMPACT_ATOMS: atom_id res chain seq x y z
N MET A 1 1.96 -13.77 -10.87
CA MET A 1 1.75 -12.39 -10.38
C MET A 1 3.01 -11.73 -9.83
N GLU A 2 3.90 -12.41 -9.11
CA GLU A 2 5.13 -11.80 -8.55
C GLU A 2 6.06 -11.17 -9.61
N ALA A 3 6.31 -11.87 -10.73
CA ALA A 3 7.11 -11.31 -11.83
C ALA A 3 6.50 -10.01 -12.39
N ALA A 4 5.17 -9.97 -12.58
CA ALA A 4 4.47 -8.76 -13.03
C ALA A 4 4.60 -7.61 -12.03
N ARG A 5 4.43 -7.89 -10.74
CA ARG A 5 4.65 -6.91 -9.67
C ARG A 5 6.04 -6.31 -9.75
N LYS A 6 7.07 -7.14 -9.80
CA LYS A 6 8.47 -6.70 -9.84
C LYS A 6 8.78 -5.84 -11.07
N VAL A 7 8.25 -6.21 -12.23
CA VAL A 7 8.44 -5.46 -13.48
C VAL A 7 7.74 -4.11 -13.39
N PHE A 8 6.43 -4.08 -13.11
CA PHE A 8 5.65 -2.84 -13.19
C PHE A 8 5.87 -1.89 -12.01
N VAL A 9 6.28 -2.37 -10.84
CA VAL A 9 6.75 -1.50 -9.76
C VAL A 9 8.10 -0.88 -10.11
N ALA A 10 8.94 -1.56 -10.90
CA ALA A 10 10.21 -1.00 -11.38
C ALA A 10 9.99 0.02 -12.50
N ASP A 11 9.17 -0.34 -13.48
CA ASP A 11 8.85 0.44 -14.67
C ASP A 11 7.39 0.18 -15.07
N PRO A 12 6.44 1.09 -14.75
CA PRO A 12 5.04 0.98 -15.15
C PRO A 12 4.84 0.88 -16.67
N GLU A 13 5.74 1.48 -17.44
CA GLU A 13 5.67 1.50 -18.90
C GLU A 13 6.27 0.24 -19.54
N ALA A 14 6.91 -0.63 -18.77
CA ALA A 14 7.51 -1.85 -19.30
C ALA A 14 6.53 -2.66 -20.16
N PRO A 15 6.99 -3.26 -21.28
CA PRO A 15 6.13 -4.10 -22.11
C PRO A 15 5.82 -5.43 -21.39
N ILE A 16 4.69 -6.04 -21.74
CA ILE A 16 4.29 -7.35 -21.18
C ILE A 16 5.33 -8.46 -21.44
N SER A 17 6.15 -8.31 -22.48
CA SER A 17 7.26 -9.23 -22.78
C SER A 17 8.31 -9.24 -21.66
N ALA A 18 8.56 -8.13 -20.98
CA ALA A 18 9.46 -8.09 -19.83
C ALA A 18 8.94 -8.94 -18.65
N VAL A 19 7.61 -9.01 -18.51
CA VAL A 19 6.97 -9.89 -17.52
C VAL A 19 7.15 -11.36 -17.93
N ALA A 20 7.00 -11.69 -19.21
CA ALA A 20 7.19 -13.04 -19.72
C ALA A 20 8.63 -13.52 -19.51
N GLU A 21 9.61 -12.66 -19.84
CA GLU A 21 11.03 -12.93 -19.63
C GLU A 21 11.36 -13.16 -18.15
N ARG A 22 10.91 -12.26 -17.27
CA ARG A 22 11.12 -12.37 -15.81
C ARG A 22 10.42 -13.59 -15.18
N ALA A 23 9.28 -14.00 -15.74
CA ALA A 23 8.54 -15.18 -15.29
C ALA A 23 9.06 -16.49 -15.93
N GLU A 24 10.01 -16.40 -16.85
CA GLU A 24 10.56 -17.54 -17.63
C GLU A 24 9.47 -18.33 -18.38
N VAL A 25 8.49 -17.60 -18.94
CA VAL A 25 7.39 -18.17 -19.72
C VAL A 25 7.32 -17.57 -21.12
N GLY A 26 6.75 -18.30 -22.07
CA GLY A 26 6.49 -17.75 -23.41
C GLY A 26 5.43 -16.64 -23.37
N ILE A 27 5.63 -15.57 -24.10
CA ILE A 27 4.68 -14.45 -24.21
C ILE A 27 3.26 -14.88 -24.59
N GLY A 28 3.12 -15.92 -25.41
CA GLY A 28 1.82 -16.51 -25.78
C GLY A 28 1.09 -17.12 -24.58
N ALA A 29 1.80 -17.56 -23.54
CA ALA A 29 1.18 -18.06 -22.31
C ALA A 29 0.57 -16.92 -21.50
N LEU A 30 1.21 -15.74 -21.47
CA LEU A 30 0.64 -14.54 -20.85
C LEU A 30 -0.61 -14.05 -21.59
N TYR A 31 -0.56 -13.95 -22.92
CA TYR A 31 -1.71 -13.50 -23.72
C TYR A 31 -2.89 -14.47 -23.72
N ARG A 32 -2.66 -15.77 -23.48
CA ARG A 32 -3.78 -16.72 -23.24
C ARG A 32 -4.47 -16.49 -21.91
N ARG A 33 -3.76 -15.93 -20.92
CA ARG A 33 -4.29 -15.70 -19.57
C ARG A 33 -4.79 -14.27 -19.35
N TYR A 34 -4.16 -13.29 -20.02
CA TYR A 34 -4.49 -11.86 -19.92
C TYR A 34 -4.55 -11.29 -21.33
N ALA A 35 -5.73 -10.84 -21.77
CA ALA A 35 -5.95 -10.36 -23.12
C ALA A 35 -5.13 -9.10 -23.47
N SER A 36 -4.72 -8.33 -22.44
CA SER A 36 -3.93 -7.11 -22.61
C SER A 36 -3.02 -6.83 -21.41
N LYS A 37 -2.08 -5.89 -21.58
CA LYS A 37 -1.29 -5.32 -20.45
C LYS A 37 -2.23 -4.73 -19.40
N GLU A 38 -3.24 -4.00 -19.83
CA GLU A 38 -4.21 -3.34 -18.95
C GLU A 38 -4.97 -4.36 -18.07
N GLU A 39 -5.41 -5.50 -18.64
CA GLU A 39 -6.04 -6.56 -17.87
C GLU A 39 -5.10 -7.15 -16.82
N LEU A 40 -3.82 -7.36 -17.17
CA LEU A 40 -2.82 -7.82 -16.23
C LEU A 40 -2.59 -6.80 -15.10
N LEU A 41 -2.56 -5.51 -15.40
CA LEU A 41 -2.43 -4.44 -14.42
C LEU A 41 -3.64 -4.37 -13.48
N ARG A 42 -4.86 -4.45 -14.02
CA ARG A 42 -6.11 -4.51 -13.22
C ARG A 42 -6.08 -5.69 -12.25
N ARG A 43 -5.72 -6.87 -12.76
CA ARG A 43 -5.63 -8.08 -11.92
C ARG A 43 -4.59 -7.95 -10.82
N LEU A 44 -3.45 -7.36 -11.13
CA LEU A 44 -2.37 -7.13 -10.19
C LEU A 44 -2.79 -6.16 -9.07
N CYS A 45 -3.47 -5.06 -9.42
CA CYS A 45 -3.99 -4.11 -8.44
C CYS A 45 -5.12 -4.73 -7.59
N SER A 46 -6.04 -5.48 -8.21
CA SER A 46 -7.10 -6.18 -7.47
C SER A 46 -6.53 -7.16 -6.44
N GLU A 47 -5.55 -7.99 -6.80
CA GLU A 47 -4.91 -8.91 -5.85
C GLU A 47 -4.19 -8.17 -4.72
N GLY A 48 -3.52 -7.04 -5.02
CA GLY A 48 -2.86 -6.21 -4.00
C GLY A 48 -3.88 -5.60 -3.02
N LEU A 49 -5.00 -5.12 -3.54
CA LEU A 49 -6.06 -4.50 -2.74
C LEU A 49 -6.81 -5.53 -1.89
N GLN A 50 -7.11 -6.69 -2.45
CA GLN A 50 -7.70 -7.81 -1.69
C GLN A 50 -6.79 -8.28 -0.55
N GLN A 51 -5.47 -8.33 -0.79
CA GLN A 51 -4.52 -8.62 0.26
C GLN A 51 -4.52 -7.54 1.36
N TYR A 52 -4.56 -6.26 0.99
CA TYR A 52 -4.66 -5.15 1.94
C TYR A 52 -5.92 -5.26 2.80
N ILE A 53 -7.08 -5.51 2.18
CA ILE A 53 -8.37 -5.70 2.86
C ILE A 53 -8.29 -6.86 3.86
N ALA A 54 -7.77 -8.01 3.44
CA ALA A 54 -7.63 -9.18 4.30
C ALA A 54 -6.76 -8.89 5.53
N GLU A 55 -5.64 -8.17 5.35
CA GLU A 55 -4.77 -7.79 6.47
C GLU A 55 -5.42 -6.78 7.42
N ALA A 56 -6.22 -5.86 6.89
CA ALA A 56 -6.97 -4.91 7.70
C ALA A 56 -8.09 -5.61 8.50
N GLU A 57 -8.82 -6.55 7.89
CA GLU A 57 -9.83 -7.37 8.57
C GLU A 57 -9.23 -8.21 9.70
N VAL A 58 -8.06 -8.83 9.48
CA VAL A 58 -7.33 -9.57 10.51
C VAL A 58 -6.94 -8.65 11.67
N ALA A 59 -6.47 -7.43 11.38
CA ALA A 59 -6.10 -6.48 12.42
C ALA A 59 -7.31 -5.96 13.21
N LEU A 60 -8.45 -5.77 12.55
CA LEU A 60 -9.70 -5.35 13.20
C LEU A 60 -10.32 -6.45 14.05
N ALA A 61 -10.16 -7.72 13.66
CA ALA A 61 -10.60 -8.87 14.44
C ALA A 61 -9.70 -9.17 15.67
N ASP A 62 -8.50 -8.60 15.72
CA ASP A 62 -7.62 -8.73 16.87
C ASP A 62 -8.10 -7.82 18.02
N GLU A 63 -8.71 -8.42 19.04
CA GLU A 63 -9.25 -7.75 20.22
C GLU A 63 -8.19 -7.49 21.32
N SER A 64 -6.93 -7.84 21.08
CA SER A 64 -5.85 -7.64 22.03
C SER A 64 -5.54 -6.15 22.25
N ASP A 65 -4.31 -5.75 22.09
CA ASP A 65 -3.89 -4.35 22.23
C ASP A 65 -4.05 -3.60 20.87
N PRO A 66 -4.83 -2.50 20.80
CA PRO A 66 -5.06 -1.77 19.55
C PRO A 66 -3.78 -1.28 18.86
N TRP A 67 -2.75 -0.91 19.65
CA TRP A 67 -1.45 -0.52 19.11
C TRP A 67 -0.73 -1.71 18.45
N ASN A 68 -0.77 -2.87 19.07
CA ASN A 68 -0.15 -4.07 18.52
C ASN A 68 -0.85 -4.52 17.24
N ALA A 69 -2.18 -4.48 17.20
CA ALA A 69 -2.98 -4.78 16.01
C ALA A 69 -2.64 -3.83 14.85
N PHE A 70 -2.62 -2.51 15.11
CA PHE A 70 -2.26 -1.49 14.14
C PHE A 70 -0.82 -1.66 13.62
N THR A 71 0.16 -1.79 14.50
CA THR A 71 1.56 -1.92 14.10
C THR A 71 1.83 -3.25 13.38
N GLY A 72 1.14 -4.31 13.77
CA GLY A 72 1.14 -5.59 13.08
C GLY A 72 0.64 -5.47 11.65
N PHE A 73 -0.49 -4.81 11.44
CA PHE A 73 -1.02 -4.47 10.12
C PHE A 73 -0.01 -3.67 9.29
N MET A 74 0.52 -2.57 9.83
CA MET A 74 1.50 -1.73 9.13
C MET A 74 2.73 -2.53 8.67
N ARG A 75 3.25 -3.44 9.51
CA ARG A 75 4.37 -4.31 9.14
C ARG A 75 4.02 -5.24 7.99
N ARG A 76 2.84 -5.90 8.04
CA ARG A 76 2.42 -6.86 7.00
C ARG A 76 2.20 -6.19 5.66
N ILE A 77 1.55 -5.02 5.60
CA ILE A 77 1.33 -4.32 4.32
C ILE A 77 2.63 -3.74 3.72
N VAL A 78 3.58 -3.31 4.56
CA VAL A 78 4.91 -2.85 4.09
C VAL A 78 5.72 -4.04 3.57
N ASP A 79 5.66 -5.20 4.24
CA ASP A 79 6.34 -6.42 3.78
C ASP A 79 5.75 -6.97 2.48
N ALA A 80 4.42 -6.89 2.32
CA ALA A 80 3.72 -7.29 1.10
C ALA A 80 3.92 -6.30 -0.07
N ASP A 81 4.43 -5.10 0.20
CA ASP A 81 4.64 -4.03 -0.78
C ASP A 81 3.37 -3.69 -1.61
N THR A 82 2.20 -3.79 -0.97
CA THR A 82 0.91 -3.53 -1.62
C THR A 82 0.78 -2.07 -2.06
N HIS A 83 1.32 -1.16 -1.26
CA HIS A 83 1.22 0.28 -1.47
C HIS A 83 2.03 0.78 -2.69
N SER A 84 3.20 0.19 -2.95
CA SER A 84 4.01 0.53 -4.13
C SER A 84 3.28 0.29 -5.45
N LEU A 85 2.42 -0.74 -5.52
CA LEU A 85 1.61 -1.01 -6.70
C LEU A 85 0.59 0.09 -6.96
N THR A 86 -0.18 0.46 -5.94
CA THR A 86 -1.22 1.49 -6.05
C THR A 86 -0.62 2.81 -6.53
N LEU A 87 0.51 3.23 -5.93
CA LEU A 87 1.20 4.47 -6.32
C LEU A 87 1.77 4.44 -7.73
N ARG A 88 2.39 3.32 -8.13
CA ARG A 88 3.09 3.21 -9.41
C ARG A 88 2.15 3.03 -10.58
N LEU A 89 1.00 2.40 -10.34
CA LEU A 89 0.04 2.08 -11.39
C LEU A 89 -1.15 3.05 -11.44
N ALA A 90 -1.19 4.07 -10.58
CA ALA A 90 -2.17 5.13 -10.67
C ALA A 90 -2.14 5.79 -12.07
N GLY A 91 -3.31 5.93 -12.69
CA GLY A 91 -3.45 6.52 -14.03
C GLY A 91 -2.98 5.65 -15.21
N THR A 92 -2.43 4.43 -14.97
CA THR A 92 -1.93 3.56 -16.06
C THR A 92 -2.99 2.65 -16.69
N PHE A 93 -4.18 2.58 -16.11
CA PHE A 93 -5.32 1.80 -16.60
C PHE A 93 -6.64 2.37 -16.07
N THR A 94 -7.76 1.99 -16.70
CA THR A 94 -9.09 2.35 -16.23
C THR A 94 -9.57 1.34 -15.19
N PRO A 95 -9.85 1.75 -13.92
CA PRO A 95 -10.37 0.88 -12.89
C PRO A 95 -11.75 0.34 -13.24
N THR A 96 -12.06 -0.89 -12.78
CA THR A 96 -13.40 -1.46 -12.85
C THR A 96 -14.25 -1.02 -11.65
N GLU A 97 -15.59 -1.16 -11.75
CA GLU A 97 -16.48 -0.92 -10.61
C GLU A 97 -16.16 -1.80 -9.38
N GLU A 98 -15.68 -3.02 -9.61
CA GLU A 98 -15.24 -3.92 -8.55
C GLU A 98 -14.00 -3.34 -7.84
N LEU A 99 -13.03 -2.86 -8.60
CA LEU A 99 -11.81 -2.26 -8.04
C LEU A 99 -12.12 -0.98 -7.26
N TYR A 100 -13.09 -0.19 -7.71
CA TYR A 100 -13.57 0.97 -6.95
C TYR A 100 -14.19 0.58 -5.62
N ARG A 101 -15.11 -0.41 -5.61
CA ARG A 101 -15.73 -0.92 -4.37
C ARG A 101 -14.71 -1.48 -3.39
N ASP A 102 -13.71 -2.22 -3.88
CA ASP A 102 -12.63 -2.73 -3.04
C ASP A 102 -11.78 -1.59 -2.47
N SER A 103 -11.54 -0.53 -3.25
CA SER A 103 -10.82 0.67 -2.80
C SER A 103 -11.58 1.39 -1.69
N GLU A 104 -12.90 1.58 -1.84
CA GLU A 104 -13.75 2.17 -0.81
C GLU A 104 -13.73 1.32 0.47
N LYS A 105 -13.88 0.00 0.34
CA LYS A 105 -13.80 -0.93 1.48
C LYS A 105 -12.43 -0.86 2.17
N ALA A 106 -11.34 -0.82 1.43
CA ALA A 106 -10.00 -0.70 2.00
C ALA A 106 -9.84 0.60 2.79
N GLN A 107 -10.37 1.72 2.26
CA GLN A 107 -10.36 3.01 2.93
C GLN A 107 -11.19 2.99 4.23
N GLU A 108 -12.38 2.43 4.21
CA GLU A 108 -13.21 2.28 5.42
C GLU A 108 -12.51 1.48 6.51
N LEU A 109 -11.91 0.34 6.17
CA LEU A 109 -11.18 -0.51 7.11
C LEU A 109 -9.96 0.21 7.68
N ASN A 110 -9.25 1.00 6.85
CA ASN A 110 -8.13 1.81 7.29
C ASN A 110 -8.56 2.87 8.31
N VAL A 111 -9.64 3.60 8.02
CA VAL A 111 -10.23 4.58 8.96
C VAL A 111 -10.62 3.90 10.28
N TRP A 112 -11.32 2.77 10.24
CA TRP A 112 -11.74 2.07 11.46
C TRP A 112 -10.57 1.59 12.32
N LEU A 113 -9.53 1.03 11.69
CA LEU A 113 -8.34 0.58 12.39
C LEU A 113 -7.58 1.74 13.03
N PHE A 114 -7.43 2.85 12.29
CA PHE A 114 -6.81 4.08 12.78
C PHE A 114 -7.59 4.68 13.96
N GLU A 115 -8.90 4.91 13.80
CA GLU A 115 -9.76 5.51 14.81
C GLU A 115 -9.83 4.66 16.08
N ARG A 116 -9.90 3.34 15.97
CA ARG A 116 -9.83 2.44 17.12
C ARG A 116 -8.53 2.63 17.90
N THR A 117 -7.41 2.76 17.21
CA THR A 117 -6.10 2.91 17.82
C THR A 117 -5.93 4.30 18.44
N LYS A 118 -6.47 5.34 17.79
CA LYS A 118 -6.49 6.73 18.27
C LYS A 118 -7.38 6.87 19.51
N ALA A 119 -8.58 6.28 19.51
CA ALA A 119 -9.50 6.26 20.65
C ALA A 119 -8.94 5.55 21.89
N ALA A 120 -8.07 4.56 21.70
CA ALA A 120 -7.31 3.91 22.78
C ALA A 120 -6.17 4.79 23.36
N GLY A 121 -5.96 5.99 22.81
CA GLY A 121 -4.88 6.90 23.23
C GLY A 121 -3.48 6.39 22.87
N ALA A 122 -3.36 5.44 21.94
CA ALA A 122 -2.11 4.82 21.58
C ALA A 122 -1.35 5.57 20.47
N ILE A 123 -2.07 6.33 19.65
CA ILE A 123 -1.53 7.22 18.61
C ILE A 123 -1.57 8.66 19.11
N ARG A 124 -0.58 9.46 18.74
CA ARG A 124 -0.52 10.89 19.03
C ARG A 124 -1.77 11.60 18.47
N PRO A 125 -2.31 12.62 19.20
CA PRO A 125 -3.62 13.19 18.87
C PRO A 125 -3.61 14.12 17.64
N ASP A 126 -2.44 14.61 17.22
CA ASP A 126 -2.24 15.62 16.19
C ASP A 126 -1.97 15.05 14.79
N ILE A 127 -2.35 13.79 14.53
CA ILE A 127 -2.33 13.17 13.20
C ILE A 127 -3.71 12.66 12.82
N GLU A 128 -3.92 12.51 11.52
CA GLU A 128 -5.12 11.96 10.91
C GLU A 128 -4.78 10.72 10.05
N VAL A 129 -5.81 10.00 9.61
CA VAL A 129 -5.63 8.77 8.83
C VAL A 129 -4.83 8.99 7.54
N ASP A 130 -4.95 10.17 6.94
CA ASP A 130 -4.26 10.51 5.70
C ASP A 130 -2.76 10.73 5.89
N ASP A 131 -2.28 11.06 7.10
CA ASP A 131 -0.86 11.03 7.44
C ASP A 131 -0.26 9.63 7.27
N ILE A 132 -1.04 8.58 7.62
CA ILE A 132 -0.62 7.19 7.45
C ILE A 132 -0.44 6.84 5.98
N SER A 133 -1.33 7.34 5.11
CA SER A 133 -1.23 7.17 3.66
C SER A 133 0.08 7.75 3.11
N LEU A 134 0.41 8.99 3.45
CA LEU A 134 1.66 9.63 3.03
C LEU A 134 2.92 8.96 3.64
N LEU A 135 2.83 8.45 4.86
CA LEU A 135 3.90 7.69 5.47
C LEU A 135 4.20 6.40 4.68
N LEU A 136 3.16 5.68 4.28
CA LEU A 136 3.31 4.48 3.45
C LEU A 136 3.92 4.80 2.07
N GLU A 137 3.56 5.94 1.49
CA GLU A 137 4.17 6.43 0.24
C GLU A 137 5.67 6.71 0.39
N GLN A 138 6.07 7.38 1.49
CA GLN A 138 7.49 7.61 1.79
C GLN A 138 8.25 6.28 1.89
N LEU A 139 7.67 5.27 2.54
CA LEU A 139 8.26 3.95 2.63
C LEU A 139 8.34 3.25 1.26
N ALA A 140 7.32 3.38 0.42
CA ALA A 140 7.32 2.84 -0.95
C ALA A 140 8.41 3.49 -1.84
N ALA A 141 8.75 4.77 -1.60
CA ALA A 141 9.81 5.48 -2.29
C ALA A 141 11.22 4.98 -1.88
N VAL A 142 11.38 4.37 -0.71
CA VAL A 142 12.64 3.74 -0.30
C VAL A 142 12.94 2.55 -1.21
N ARG A 143 13.88 2.73 -2.14
CA ARG A 143 14.21 1.73 -3.15
C ARG A 143 15.68 1.79 -3.56
N ILE A 144 16.35 0.66 -3.52
CA ILE A 144 17.70 0.46 -4.03
C ILE A 144 17.72 -0.78 -4.95
N ARG A 145 18.84 -1.06 -5.63
CA ARG A 145 18.95 -2.20 -6.57
C ARG A 145 18.75 -3.56 -5.90
N ASP A 146 19.21 -3.70 -4.66
CA ASP A 146 19.06 -4.93 -3.87
C ASP A 146 17.65 -4.95 -3.23
N GLU A 147 16.82 -5.91 -3.67
CA GLU A 147 15.44 -6.08 -3.20
C GLU A 147 15.40 -6.45 -1.71
N GLU A 148 16.30 -7.31 -1.23
CA GLU A 148 16.33 -7.69 0.18
C GLU A 148 16.73 -6.51 1.06
N ARG A 149 17.74 -5.74 0.63
CA ARG A 149 18.15 -4.54 1.34
C ARG A 149 17.06 -3.47 1.32
N THR A 150 16.30 -3.34 0.24
CA THR A 150 15.12 -2.46 0.16
C THR A 150 14.10 -2.83 1.24
N ARG A 151 13.75 -4.13 1.38
CA ARG A 151 12.83 -4.61 2.43
C ARG A 151 13.34 -4.29 3.83
N GLN A 152 14.62 -4.56 4.11
CA GLN A 152 15.24 -4.25 5.41
C GLN A 152 15.18 -2.75 5.74
N LEU A 153 15.45 -1.88 4.76
CA LEU A 153 15.38 -0.44 4.94
C LEU A 153 13.94 0.01 5.22
N ARG A 154 12.97 -0.46 4.46
CA ARG A 154 11.55 -0.15 4.70
C ARG A 154 11.10 -0.56 6.10
N ARG A 155 11.44 -1.77 6.56
CA ARG A 155 11.18 -2.20 7.94
C ARG A 155 11.85 -1.31 8.98
N ARG A 156 13.09 -0.90 8.75
CA ARG A 156 13.82 0.00 9.63
C ARG A 156 13.15 1.36 9.74
N TYR A 157 12.81 1.97 8.61
CA TYR A 157 12.14 3.27 8.58
C TYR A 157 10.71 3.18 9.11
N LEU A 158 9.98 2.11 8.82
CA LEU A 158 8.67 1.87 9.44
C LEU A 158 8.78 1.85 10.98
N ALA A 159 9.78 1.18 11.54
CA ALA A 159 9.98 1.17 13.00
C ALA A 159 10.18 2.60 13.56
N LEU A 160 11.00 3.43 12.90
CA LEU A 160 11.19 4.83 13.29
C LEU A 160 9.88 5.64 13.20
N HIS A 161 9.08 5.43 12.16
CA HIS A 161 7.78 6.09 12.03
C HIS A 161 6.79 5.63 13.10
N LEU A 162 6.71 4.34 13.38
CA LEU A 162 5.83 3.80 14.43
C LEU A 162 6.19 4.37 15.80
N ASP A 163 7.48 4.50 16.12
CA ASP A 163 7.91 5.15 17.36
C ASP A 163 7.47 6.63 17.41
N ALA A 164 7.56 7.35 16.29
CA ALA A 164 7.13 8.75 16.18
C ALA A 164 5.61 8.92 16.24
N LEU A 165 4.84 7.94 15.81
CA LEU A 165 3.37 7.95 15.85
C LEU A 165 2.81 7.65 17.24
N ARG A 166 3.60 7.06 18.13
CA ARG A 166 3.13 6.60 19.44
C ARG A 166 2.88 7.76 20.40
N ALA A 167 1.81 7.68 21.19
CA ALA A 167 1.56 8.58 22.30
C ALA A 167 2.33 8.12 23.58
N PRO A 168 2.75 9.06 24.48
CA PRO A 168 2.74 10.51 24.27
C PRO A 168 3.85 10.98 23.32
N SER A 169 3.53 11.99 22.50
CA SER A 169 4.51 12.58 21.57
C SER A 169 5.35 13.65 22.23
N ALA A 170 6.60 13.82 21.76
CA ALA A 170 7.56 14.77 22.34
C ALA A 170 7.26 16.22 22.00
N SER A 171 6.70 16.51 20.81
CA SER A 171 6.39 17.86 20.33
C SER A 171 5.26 17.83 19.29
N PRO A 172 4.47 18.93 19.18
CA PRO A 172 3.44 19.02 18.17
C PRO A 172 4.01 19.04 16.75
N LEU A 173 3.26 18.53 15.80
CA LEU A 173 3.60 18.62 14.38
C LEU A 173 3.31 20.02 13.83
N PRO A 174 4.14 20.54 12.91
CA PRO A 174 3.88 21.80 12.25
C PRO A 174 2.85 21.64 11.12
N GLY A 175 1.96 22.64 10.98
CA GLY A 175 0.98 22.69 9.91
C GLY A 175 -0.23 21.75 10.12
N PRO A 176 -1.21 21.81 9.22
CA PRO A 176 -2.37 20.93 9.24
C PRO A 176 -2.00 19.53 8.71
N PRO A 177 -2.76 18.48 9.10
CA PRO A 177 -2.64 17.16 8.48
C PRO A 177 -3.05 17.23 6.99
N PRO A 178 -2.60 16.27 6.16
CA PRO A 178 -3.05 16.19 4.78
C PRO A 178 -4.53 15.82 4.71
N SER A 179 -5.19 16.18 3.61
CA SER A 179 -6.54 15.74 3.29
C SER A 179 -6.56 14.71 2.17
N TRP A 180 -7.61 13.89 2.13
CA TRP A 180 -7.82 12.96 1.01
C TRP A 180 -7.87 13.67 -0.34
N GLU A 181 -8.47 14.86 -0.39
CA GLU A 181 -8.53 15.68 -1.62
C GLU A 181 -7.12 16.00 -2.13
N GLU A 182 -6.19 16.41 -1.26
CA GLU A 182 -4.79 16.68 -1.63
C GLU A 182 -4.07 15.41 -2.11
N ILE A 183 -4.35 14.28 -1.48
CA ILE A 183 -3.75 13.00 -1.84
C ILE A 183 -4.30 12.49 -3.17
N SER A 184 -5.61 12.62 -3.41
CA SER A 184 -6.29 12.08 -4.59
C SER A 184 -6.00 12.85 -5.88
N GLN A 185 -5.62 14.12 -5.81
CA GLN A 185 -5.30 14.98 -6.98
C GLN A 185 -4.29 14.33 -7.94
N ARG A 186 -3.41 13.50 -7.47
CA ARG A 186 -2.42 12.79 -8.31
C ARG A 186 -3.02 11.71 -9.21
N TRP A 187 -4.29 11.33 -8.97
CA TRP A 187 -5.00 10.32 -9.77
C TRP A 187 -6.06 10.93 -10.68
N GLU A 188 -6.28 12.24 -10.56
CA GLU A 188 -7.15 13.03 -11.42
C GLU A 188 -6.34 13.52 -12.62
N THR A 189 -6.30 12.73 -13.72
CA THR A 189 -5.71 13.12 -15.02
C THR A 189 -6.74 13.14 -16.11
#